data_4eb3027532d069cbad15156c484f3bcb
#
_entry.id   4eb3027532d069cbad15156c484f3bcb
#
_cell.length_a   1.000
_cell.length_b   1.000
_cell.length_c   1.000
_cell.angle_alpha   90.00
_cell.angle_beta   90.00
_cell.angle_gamma   90.00
#
_symmetry.space_group_name_H-M   'P 1'
#
loop_
_entity.id
_entity.type
_entity.pdbx_description
1 polymer ?
#
loop_
_entity_poly.entity_id
_entity_poly.type
_entity_poly.pdbx_seq_one_letter_code
_entity_poly.pdbx_strand_id
1 'polypeptide(L)'
;MTAAIIGISLGLLIILIFSIFKHFDKKIIYGLILSGIGFLYVGFAWTDLLAVVINSIQAVLFFLMAYYGIKKNIHFLIAGYFLHGLWDISYHFFQNSNLIPPNYDLFCISIDFIFGFYLLLLVYRYKNMFQA
;
A
#
# COMPACT_ATOMS: atom_id res chain seq x y z
N MET A 1 8.31 -6.73 -16.36
CA MET A 1 8.54 -5.33 -16.82
C MET A 1 7.24 -4.58 -17.07
N THR A 2 6.34 -5.12 -17.88
CA THR A 2 5.06 -4.48 -18.19
C THR A 2 4.23 -4.17 -16.92
N ALA A 3 4.16 -5.14 -16.00
CA ALA A 3 3.40 -4.95 -14.75
C ALA A 3 3.97 -3.81 -13.90
N ALA A 4 5.29 -3.68 -13.82
CA ALA A 4 5.93 -2.59 -13.10
C ALA A 4 5.62 -1.23 -13.73
N ILE A 5 5.67 -1.15 -15.06
CA ILE A 5 5.34 0.08 -15.80
C ILE A 5 3.88 0.47 -15.55
N ILE A 6 2.97 -0.48 -15.61
CA ILE A 6 1.55 -0.24 -15.33
C ILE A 6 1.37 0.23 -13.88
N GLY A 7 2.03 -0.42 -12.92
CA GLY A 7 1.98 -0.03 -11.53
C GLY A 7 2.48 1.38 -11.27
N ILE A 8 3.63 1.73 -11.84
CA ILE A 8 4.19 3.07 -11.73
C ILE A 8 3.25 4.10 -12.37
N SER A 9 2.75 3.82 -13.56
CA SER A 9 1.85 4.72 -14.29
C SER A 9 0.55 4.95 -13.51
N LEU A 10 -0.05 3.88 -12.98
CA LEU A 10 -1.27 3.98 -12.19
C LEU A 10 -1.03 4.72 -10.87
N GLY A 11 0.09 4.44 -10.20
CA GLY A 11 0.46 5.15 -8.98
C GLY A 11 0.61 6.65 -9.22
N LEU A 12 1.31 7.03 -10.27
CA LEU A 12 1.47 8.44 -10.64
C LEU A 12 0.14 9.10 -11.01
N LEU A 13 -0.73 8.36 -11.72
CA LEU A 13 -2.06 8.87 -12.08
C LEU A 13 -2.90 9.14 -10.82
N ILE A 14 -2.91 8.23 -9.86
CA ILE A 14 -3.63 8.40 -8.59
C ILE A 14 -3.09 9.60 -7.83
N ILE A 15 -1.77 9.74 -7.74
CA ILE A 15 -1.12 10.89 -7.10
C ILE A 15 -1.56 12.19 -7.79
N LEU A 16 -1.57 12.21 -9.11
CA LEU A 16 -1.99 13.39 -9.88
C LEU A 16 -3.45 13.75 -9.58
N ILE A 17 -4.35 12.77 -9.61
CA ILE A 17 -5.78 12.98 -9.36
C ILE A 17 -5.99 13.59 -7.97
N PHE A 18 -5.41 13.01 -6.92
CA PHE A 18 -5.59 13.52 -5.56
C PHE A 18 -4.77 14.77 -5.27
N SER A 19 -3.81 15.11 -6.10
CA SER A 19 -3.12 16.39 -6.03
C SER A 19 -3.97 17.53 -6.59
N ILE A 20 -4.78 17.24 -7.62
CA ILE A 20 -5.71 18.21 -8.21
C ILE A 20 -6.88 18.46 -7.25
N PHE A 21 -7.44 17.42 -6.66
CA PHE A 21 -8.54 17.51 -5.71
C PHE A 21 -8.02 17.86 -4.31
N LYS A 22 -7.82 19.15 -4.06
CA LYS A 22 -7.18 19.63 -2.81
C LYS A 22 -8.06 19.48 -1.57
N HIS A 23 -9.36 19.29 -1.75
CA HIS A 23 -10.30 19.18 -0.62
C HIS A 23 -10.21 17.82 0.09
N PHE A 24 -9.56 16.82 -0.49
CA PHE A 24 -9.37 15.52 0.15
C PHE A 24 -8.14 15.55 1.07
N ASP A 25 -8.32 15.03 2.29
CA ASP A 25 -7.21 14.83 3.21
C ASP A 25 -6.33 13.68 2.72
N LYS A 26 -5.09 13.99 2.39
CA LYS A 26 -4.15 13.01 1.83
C LYS A 26 -3.85 11.86 2.79
N LYS A 27 -3.74 12.14 4.08
CA LYS A 27 -3.54 11.08 5.07
C LYS A 27 -4.67 10.05 5.03
N ILE A 28 -5.91 10.54 5.00
CA ILE A 28 -7.10 9.68 4.97
C ILE A 28 -7.14 8.89 3.67
N ILE A 29 -6.94 9.54 2.54
CA ILE A 29 -6.98 8.89 1.23
C ILE A 29 -5.94 7.78 1.13
N TYR A 30 -4.69 8.09 1.43
CA TYR A 30 -3.61 7.09 1.32
C TYR A 30 -3.71 6.02 2.41
N GLY A 31 -4.26 6.35 3.57
CA GLY A 31 -4.56 5.35 4.60
C GLY A 31 -5.64 4.37 4.17
N LEU A 32 -6.70 4.85 3.53
CA LEU A 32 -7.75 4.00 2.98
C LEU A 32 -7.21 3.10 1.86
N ILE A 33 -6.36 3.64 0.99
CA ILE A 33 -5.73 2.86 -0.08
C ILE A 33 -4.87 1.73 0.52
N LEU A 34 -4.04 2.03 1.51
CA LEU A 34 -3.22 1.02 2.17
C LEU A 34 -4.06 -0.08 2.80
N SER A 35 -5.14 0.29 3.48
CA SER A 35 -6.07 -0.68 4.06
C SER A 35 -6.68 -1.59 2.99
N GLY A 36 -7.14 -1.01 1.87
CA GLY A 36 -7.71 -1.76 0.75
C GLY A 36 -6.70 -2.72 0.13
N ILE A 37 -5.48 -2.26 -0.11
CA ILE A 37 -4.41 -3.08 -0.67
C ILE A 37 -4.12 -4.28 0.25
N GLY A 38 -4.08 -4.05 1.57
CA GLY A 38 -3.84 -5.13 2.53
C GLY A 38 -4.86 -6.26 2.44
N PHE A 39 -6.12 -5.95 2.16
CA PHE A 39 -7.18 -6.96 2.07
C PHE A 39 -7.26 -7.66 0.72
N LEU A 40 -6.56 -7.21 -0.32
CA LEU A 40 -6.59 -7.84 -1.64
C LEU A 40 -6.09 -9.28 -1.61
N TYR A 41 -5.02 -9.55 -0.86
CA TYR A 41 -4.49 -10.91 -0.75
C TYR A 41 -5.46 -11.86 -0.04
N VAL A 42 -6.28 -11.36 0.88
CA VAL A 42 -7.33 -12.18 1.50
C VAL A 42 -8.31 -12.66 0.42
N GLY A 43 -8.69 -11.77 -0.49
CA GLY A 43 -9.56 -12.13 -1.60
C GLY A 43 -8.96 -13.16 -2.54
N PHE A 44 -7.66 -13.07 -2.82
CA PHE A 44 -6.99 -14.05 -3.68
C PHE A 44 -6.82 -15.42 -3.01
N ALA A 45 -6.70 -15.43 -1.69
CA ALA A 45 -6.37 -16.63 -0.93
C ALA A 45 -7.61 -17.40 -0.41
N TRP A 46 -8.81 -17.02 -0.81
CA TRP A 46 -10.04 -17.54 -0.21
C TRP A 46 -10.22 -19.06 -0.35
N THR A 47 -9.54 -19.70 -1.31
CA THR A 47 -9.60 -21.15 -1.52
C THR A 47 -8.65 -21.94 -0.61
N ASP A 48 -7.73 -21.28 0.09
CA ASP A 48 -6.74 -21.93 0.96
C ASP A 48 -6.87 -21.33 2.37
N LEU A 49 -7.36 -22.15 3.31
CA LEU A 49 -7.64 -21.67 4.67
C LEU A 49 -6.40 -21.11 5.38
N LEU A 50 -5.25 -21.78 5.24
CA LEU A 50 -4.02 -21.30 5.88
C LEU A 50 -3.59 -19.96 5.28
N ALA A 51 -3.67 -19.81 3.95
CA ALA A 51 -3.36 -18.56 3.27
C ALA A 51 -4.33 -17.45 3.69
N VAL A 52 -5.63 -17.76 3.84
CA VAL A 52 -6.60 -16.77 4.33
C VAL A 52 -6.22 -16.28 5.73
N VAL A 53 -5.85 -17.18 6.64
CA VAL A 53 -5.48 -16.80 8.01
C VAL A 53 -4.25 -15.91 8.00
N ILE A 54 -3.19 -16.29 7.28
CA ILE A 54 -1.95 -15.52 7.20
C ILE A 54 -2.21 -14.13 6.59
N ASN A 55 -2.93 -14.09 5.48
CA ASN A 55 -3.22 -12.83 4.80
C ASN A 55 -4.18 -11.93 5.59
N SER A 56 -5.08 -12.52 6.37
CA SER A 56 -5.97 -11.75 7.25
C SER A 56 -5.18 -11.08 8.38
N ILE A 57 -4.20 -11.77 8.95
CA ILE A 57 -3.33 -11.20 9.98
C ILE A 57 -2.55 -10.00 9.41
N GLN A 58 -1.93 -10.15 8.24
CA GLN A 58 -1.22 -9.04 7.62
C GLN A 58 -2.16 -7.89 7.25
N ALA A 59 -3.37 -8.18 6.76
CA ALA A 59 -4.35 -7.16 6.43
C ALA A 59 -4.72 -6.30 7.64
N VAL A 60 -4.91 -6.93 8.80
CA VAL A 60 -5.19 -6.22 10.06
C VAL A 60 -3.99 -5.38 10.48
N LEU A 61 -2.78 -5.90 10.35
CA LEU A 61 -1.56 -5.15 10.69
C LEU A 61 -1.44 -3.88 9.83
N PHE A 62 -1.64 -3.99 8.52
CA PHE A 62 -1.56 -2.83 7.63
C PHE A 62 -2.74 -1.87 7.85
N PHE A 63 -3.91 -2.38 8.20
CA PHE A 63 -5.03 -1.54 8.59
C PHE A 63 -4.69 -0.72 9.85
N LEU A 64 -4.08 -1.35 10.86
CA LEU A 64 -3.67 -0.64 12.06
C LEU A 64 -2.58 0.40 11.76
N MET A 65 -1.62 0.08 10.90
CA MET A 65 -0.60 1.04 10.48
C MET A 65 -1.23 2.23 9.75
N ALA A 66 -2.22 1.99 8.90
CA ALA A 66 -2.97 3.05 8.24
C ALA A 66 -3.72 3.90 9.25
N TYR A 67 -4.40 3.27 10.20
CA TYR A 67 -5.15 3.98 11.24
C TYR A 67 -4.24 4.89 12.07
N TYR A 68 -3.13 4.36 12.57
CA TYR A 68 -2.18 5.16 13.36
C TYR A 68 -1.47 6.20 12.50
N GLY A 69 -1.26 5.91 11.23
CA GLY A 69 -0.72 6.88 10.28
C GLY A 69 -1.62 8.09 10.08
N ILE A 70 -2.94 7.86 10.07
CA ILE A 70 -3.93 8.93 9.98
C ILE A 70 -4.05 9.69 11.29
N LYS A 71 -4.13 8.98 12.42
CA LYS A 71 -4.48 9.56 13.71
C LYS A 71 -3.30 10.17 14.45
N LYS A 72 -2.13 9.56 14.37
CA LYS A 72 -0.98 9.97 15.20
C LYS A 72 0.17 10.53 14.41
N ASN A 73 0.71 9.74 13.49
CA ASN A 73 1.93 10.12 12.80
C ASN A 73 1.98 9.50 11.41
N ILE A 74 2.09 10.33 10.39
CA ILE A 74 2.15 9.89 9.01
C ILE A 74 3.28 8.90 8.72
N HIS A 75 4.32 8.88 9.54
CA HIS A 75 5.42 7.93 9.38
C HIS A 75 4.97 6.47 9.50
N PHE A 76 3.92 6.18 10.28
CA PHE A 76 3.31 4.85 10.29
C PHE A 76 2.71 4.48 8.94
N LEU A 77 2.11 5.44 8.27
CA LEU A 77 1.53 5.23 6.94
C LEU A 77 2.62 4.98 5.90
N ILE A 78 3.69 5.78 5.94
CA ILE A 78 4.84 5.62 5.04
C ILE A 78 5.49 4.26 5.26
N ALA A 79 5.75 3.90 6.52
CA ALA A 79 6.30 2.60 6.87
C ALA A 79 5.39 1.47 6.40
N GLY A 80 4.07 1.65 6.49
CA GLY A 80 3.09 0.69 6.02
C GLY A 80 3.23 0.39 4.53
N TYR A 81 3.39 1.42 3.70
CA TYR A 81 3.59 1.21 2.26
C TYR A 81 4.88 0.46 1.94
N PHE A 82 5.99 0.84 2.58
CA PHE A 82 7.26 0.15 2.36
C PHE A 82 7.22 -1.30 2.87
N LEU A 83 6.62 -1.52 4.03
CA LEU A 83 6.47 -2.87 4.59
C LEU A 83 5.53 -3.73 3.75
N HIS A 84 4.47 -3.14 3.19
CA HIS A 84 3.58 -3.87 2.29
C HIS A 84 4.30 -4.27 1.01
N GLY A 85 5.12 -3.38 0.46
CA GLY A 85 5.98 -3.72 -0.68
C GLY A 85 6.93 -4.87 -0.36
N LEU A 86 7.52 -4.89 0.84
CA LEU A 86 8.35 -6.00 1.31
C LEU A 86 7.52 -7.27 1.49
N TRP A 87 6.28 -7.17 1.96
CA TRP A 87 5.37 -8.30 2.05
C TRP A 87 5.11 -8.92 0.67
N ASP A 88 4.90 -8.09 -0.34
CA ASP A 88 4.70 -8.56 -1.71
C ASP A 88 5.91 -9.34 -2.22
N ILE A 89 7.12 -8.83 -1.93
CA ILE A 89 8.37 -9.54 -2.27
C ILE A 89 8.43 -10.88 -1.54
N SER A 90 8.14 -10.90 -0.25
CA SER A 90 8.12 -12.13 0.55
C SER A 90 7.08 -13.11 0.04
N TYR A 91 5.92 -12.63 -0.35
CA TYR A 91 4.85 -13.46 -0.90
C TYR A 91 5.29 -14.18 -2.16
N HIS A 92 6.05 -13.50 -3.01
CA HIS A 92 6.61 -14.10 -4.23
C HIS A 92 7.50 -15.29 -3.93
N PHE A 93 8.31 -15.23 -2.85
CA PHE A 93 9.27 -16.28 -2.50
C PHE A 93 8.70 -17.38 -1.60
N PHE A 94 7.79 -17.06 -0.68
CA PHE A 94 7.40 -17.96 0.41
C PHE A 94 5.95 -18.46 0.31
N GLN A 95 5.13 -17.86 -0.53
CA GLN A 95 3.72 -18.24 -0.65
C GLN A 95 3.47 -18.94 -1.98
N ASN A 96 2.29 -19.59 -2.07
CA ASN A 96 1.89 -20.27 -3.30
C ASN A 96 1.52 -19.24 -4.37
N SER A 97 2.39 -19.08 -5.36
CA SER A 97 2.20 -18.10 -6.44
C SER A 97 0.97 -18.37 -7.32
N ASN A 98 0.36 -19.57 -7.21
CA ASN A 98 -0.86 -19.90 -7.98
C ASN A 98 -2.10 -19.17 -7.47
N LEU A 99 -2.06 -18.59 -6.27
CA LEU A 99 -3.19 -17.88 -5.68
C LEU A 99 -3.34 -16.47 -6.21
N ILE A 100 -2.28 -15.86 -6.73
CA ILE A 100 -2.32 -14.48 -7.24
C ILE A 100 -2.15 -14.45 -8.75
N PRO A 101 -2.69 -13.42 -9.44
CA PRO A 101 -2.48 -13.26 -10.88
C PRO A 101 -1.01 -13.14 -11.24
N PRO A 102 -0.59 -13.56 -12.44
CA PRO A 102 0.80 -13.45 -12.88
C PRO A 102 1.30 -12.00 -12.82
N ASN A 103 2.48 -11.79 -12.24
CA ASN A 103 3.15 -10.49 -12.11
C ASN A 103 2.39 -9.46 -11.26
N TYR A 104 1.36 -9.91 -10.51
CA TYR A 104 0.62 -9.02 -9.63
C TYR A 104 1.50 -8.43 -8.52
N ASP A 105 2.43 -9.22 -8.01
CA ASP A 105 3.41 -8.79 -7.01
C ASP A 105 4.26 -7.61 -7.51
N LEU A 106 4.76 -7.68 -8.74
CA LEU A 106 5.53 -6.57 -9.34
C LEU A 106 4.68 -5.30 -9.49
N PHE A 107 3.41 -5.46 -9.87
CA PHE A 107 2.48 -4.35 -9.97
C PHE A 107 2.28 -3.69 -8.60
N CYS A 108 2.00 -4.47 -7.55
CA CYS A 108 1.77 -3.97 -6.20
C CYS A 108 3.03 -3.34 -5.59
N ILE A 109 4.19 -3.99 -5.74
CA ILE A 109 5.46 -3.44 -5.25
C ILE A 109 5.71 -2.05 -5.85
N SER A 110 5.49 -1.90 -7.14
CA SER A 110 5.69 -0.64 -7.84
C SER A 110 4.79 0.46 -7.28
N ILE A 111 3.51 0.17 -7.08
CA ILE A 111 2.55 1.13 -6.52
C ILE A 111 2.93 1.50 -5.08
N ASP A 112 3.25 0.50 -4.26
CA ASP A 112 3.57 0.72 -2.85
C ASP A 112 4.79 1.61 -2.69
N PHE A 113 5.84 1.37 -3.44
CA PHE A 113 7.04 2.20 -3.39
C PHE A 113 6.79 3.62 -3.92
N ILE A 114 6.00 3.76 -4.98
CA ILE A 114 5.63 5.08 -5.50
C ILE A 114 4.89 5.89 -4.44
N PHE A 115 3.90 5.29 -3.78
CA PHE A 115 3.14 5.97 -2.73
C PHE A 115 4.02 6.25 -1.50
N GLY A 116 4.86 5.29 -1.11
CA GLY A 116 5.78 5.48 0.02
C GLY A 116 6.75 6.63 -0.22
N PHE A 117 7.38 6.69 -1.37
CA PHE A 117 8.30 7.79 -1.73
C PHE A 117 7.57 9.12 -1.86
N TYR A 118 6.36 9.12 -2.45
CA TYR A 118 5.57 10.34 -2.58
C TYR A 118 5.21 10.92 -1.22
N LEU A 119 4.72 10.10 -0.29
CA LEU A 119 4.38 10.54 1.06
C LEU A 119 5.61 11.02 1.82
N LEU A 120 6.74 10.33 1.66
CA LEU A 120 8.00 10.75 2.26
C LEU A 120 8.44 12.12 1.75
N LEU A 121 8.31 12.34 0.44
CA LEU A 121 8.62 13.62 -0.19
C LEU A 121 7.69 14.73 0.33
N LEU A 122 6.40 14.44 0.50
CA LEU A 122 5.44 15.40 1.05
C LEU A 122 5.80 15.79 2.48
N VAL A 123 6.16 14.83 3.32
CA VAL A 123 6.56 15.09 4.71
C VAL A 123 7.80 15.94 4.74
N TYR A 124 8.77 15.63 3.89
CA TYR A 124 10.01 16.39 3.83
C TYR A 124 9.78 17.83 3.35
N ARG A 125 8.93 18.01 2.35
CA ARG A 125 8.67 19.31 1.71
C ARG A 125 7.70 20.16 2.52
N TYR A 126 6.70 19.56 3.16
CA TYR A 126 5.64 20.26 3.89
C TYR A 126 5.59 19.79 5.35
N LYS A 127 6.72 19.91 6.03
CA LYS A 127 6.90 19.44 7.41
C LYS A 127 5.78 19.91 8.34
N ASN A 128 5.31 21.15 8.16
CA ASN A 128 4.30 21.76 9.04
C ASN A 128 2.87 21.27 8.78
N MET A 129 2.59 20.68 7.61
CA MET A 129 1.24 20.20 7.28
C MET A 129 0.87 18.89 7.98
N PHE A 130 1.87 18.09 8.35
CA PHE A 130 1.67 16.75 8.89
C PHE A 130 2.10 16.61 10.34
N GLN A 131 2.55 17.72 10.95
CA GLN A 131 2.83 17.78 12.39
C GLN A 131 1.57 18.23 13.11
N ALA A 132 0.83 17.30 13.62
CA ALA A 132 -0.32 17.61 14.47
C ALA A 132 -0.42 16.63 15.59
#